data_c40f0e6a36c4aa20e5878967643e7643
#
_entry.id   c40f0e6a36c4aa20e5878967643e7643
#
_cell.length_a   1.000
_cell.length_b   1.000
_cell.length_c   1.000
_cell.angle_alpha   90.00
_cell.angle_beta   90.00
_cell.angle_gamma   90.00
#
_symmetry.space_group_name_H-M   'P 1'
#
loop_
_entity.id
_entity.type
_entity.pdbx_description
1 polymer ?
#
loop_
_entity_poly.entity_id
_entity_poly.type
_entity_poly.pdbx_seq_one_letter_code
_entity_poly.pdbx_strand_id
1 'polypeptide(L)'
;MRLLSVCLAALVLAACSSSEGGGDDGPTAGQIPDKAGMTVKGIVKDSAGNGIAGVVVSDGLEVTATDERGIYYLASDLARRNFVFVSVPADCEIPATQGCPRFYRKIDRKQAVNRADFTLTRRKTPSDRHSLIVMADIQLAADNTSVDSYLGHVVPDVLKTVQGLPTEVYGVSLGDLVWNDMSLFPKYRQGLETLGFTTFSLPGNHDHDPAELTDSLALQSYERYFGPANYSVNIGKIHYLFLDNILFDHAPTAEEEYTIGLTDEICRWIEADLRYVPAGSTLVVSSHCPILYHTKNTAARNHRNFQRFLDAISPYKVHAFGGHKHYHDIYRYDDGRKVMHCIARTPGDLFINGDVNCDGTPRGYAVVEVDGERLSWYYKPAGGKRDMQMRLYAPGRTNSACVYANVWGYDTAWSAVEWIPASGGQAVTMERTQRTDPYYEEVLATGVRGGTPTNTWHMFRVDPGSERGGMVRVTDSFGHTYESSVSW
;
A
#
# COMPACT_ATOMS: atom_id res chain seq x y z
N MET A 1 -85.57 23.38 3.76
CA MET A 1 -86.56 22.36 3.32
C MET A 1 -85.85 21.03 3.09
N ARG A 2 -86.20 20.04 3.91
CA ARG A 2 -86.06 18.56 3.67
C ARG A 2 -84.65 17.98 3.50
N LEU A 3 -84.23 16.89 4.07
CA LEU A 3 -84.72 15.97 5.13
C LEU A 3 -83.53 15.05 5.47
N LEU A 4 -83.49 14.67 6.76
CA LEU A 4 -82.68 13.59 7.31
C LEU A 4 -82.88 12.26 6.57
N SER A 5 -81.85 11.42 6.54
CA SER A 5 -82.05 10.02 6.82
C SER A 5 -80.83 9.40 7.48
N VAL A 6 -81.07 8.92 8.67
CA VAL A 6 -80.19 8.07 9.49
C VAL A 6 -80.43 6.65 9.03
N CYS A 7 -79.37 5.87 8.86
CA CYS A 7 -79.46 4.41 8.86
C CYS A 7 -78.39 3.81 9.75
N LEU A 8 -78.84 3.18 10.77
CA LEU A 8 -78.22 2.36 11.79
C LEU A 8 -78.23 0.90 11.31
N ALA A 9 -77.16 0.18 11.34
CA ALA A 9 -77.10 -1.29 11.34
C ALA A 9 -75.70 -1.76 11.73
N ALA A 10 -75.54 -2.20 12.87
CA ALA A 10 -75.60 -3.55 13.44
C ALA A 10 -74.25 -4.24 13.45
N LEU A 11 -73.67 -4.38 14.67
CA LEU A 11 -72.56 -5.27 15.01
C LEU A 11 -72.90 -6.72 14.65
N VAL A 12 -71.92 -7.40 14.00
CA VAL A 12 -71.81 -8.84 14.11
C VAL A 12 -70.41 -9.16 14.62
N LEU A 13 -70.36 -9.65 15.83
CA LEU A 13 -69.20 -10.32 16.44
C LEU A 13 -69.08 -11.71 15.80
N ALA A 14 -68.00 -11.95 15.10
CA ALA A 14 -67.57 -13.33 14.79
C ALA A 14 -66.19 -13.51 15.46
N ALA A 15 -66.21 -14.28 16.54
CA ALA A 15 -65.01 -14.83 17.12
C ALA A 15 -64.54 -15.99 16.22
N CYS A 16 -63.29 -15.91 15.75
CA CYS A 16 -62.55 -17.07 15.25
C CYS A 16 -61.16 -17.09 15.88
N SER A 17 -60.90 -18.24 16.37
CA SER A 17 -59.81 -18.72 17.16
C SER A 17 -58.41 -18.48 16.56
N SER A 18 -57.50 -18.21 17.48
CA SER A 18 -56.04 -18.27 17.41
C SER A 18 -55.46 -19.45 16.64
N SER A 19 -54.60 -19.15 15.69
CA SER A 19 -53.46 -20.00 15.38
C SER A 19 -52.20 -19.14 15.60
N GLU A 20 -51.46 -19.47 16.66
CA GLU A 20 -50.14 -18.97 16.93
C GLU A 20 -49.19 -19.50 15.84
N GLY A 21 -48.84 -18.63 14.92
CA GLY A 21 -47.71 -18.80 14.07
C GLY A 21 -46.68 -17.74 14.58
N GLY A 22 -45.78 -18.16 15.45
CA GLY A 22 -44.66 -17.31 15.88
C GLY A 22 -43.75 -17.12 14.67
N GLY A 23 -43.97 -16.05 13.93
CA GLY A 23 -42.97 -15.45 13.08
C GLY A 23 -42.02 -14.71 14.00
N ASP A 24 -40.80 -15.16 14.07
CA ASP A 24 -39.68 -14.44 14.65
C ASP A 24 -39.46 -13.18 13.80
N ASP A 25 -40.20 -12.12 14.08
CA ASP A 25 -39.96 -10.77 13.55
C ASP A 25 -38.65 -10.27 14.15
N GLY A 26 -37.52 -10.74 13.57
CA GLY A 26 -36.22 -10.21 13.88
C GLY A 26 -36.25 -8.68 13.80
N PRO A 27 -35.44 -7.97 14.60
CA PRO A 27 -35.51 -6.53 14.68
C PRO A 27 -35.37 -5.92 13.29
N THR A 28 -36.36 -5.08 12.93
CA THR A 28 -36.27 -4.25 11.73
C THR A 28 -34.92 -3.54 11.71
N ALA A 29 -34.30 -3.32 10.54
CA ALA A 29 -32.97 -2.75 10.33
C ALA A 29 -32.70 -1.44 11.14
N GLY A 30 -33.71 -0.91 11.84
CA GLY A 30 -33.64 0.26 12.73
C GLY A 30 -33.20 -0.02 14.17
N GLN A 31 -33.39 -1.22 14.72
CA GLN A 31 -33.13 -1.52 16.13
C GLN A 31 -32.22 -2.74 16.31
N ILE A 32 -30.90 -2.50 16.37
CA ILE A 32 -29.94 -3.53 16.83
C ILE A 32 -29.87 -3.40 18.37
N PRO A 33 -30.32 -4.42 19.14
CA PRO A 33 -30.29 -4.36 20.61
C PRO A 33 -28.84 -4.26 21.13
N ASP A 34 -28.69 -3.70 22.34
CA ASP A 34 -27.40 -3.74 23.01
C ASP A 34 -27.11 -5.17 23.47
N LYS A 35 -25.84 -5.55 23.46
CA LYS A 35 -25.35 -6.84 23.92
C LYS A 35 -24.32 -6.62 25.01
N ALA A 36 -24.48 -7.30 26.14
CA ALA A 36 -23.60 -7.15 27.29
C ALA A 36 -22.12 -7.35 26.90
N GLY A 37 -21.26 -6.47 27.34
CA GLY A 37 -19.82 -6.48 27.04
C GLY A 37 -19.44 -5.96 25.64
N MET A 38 -20.42 -5.60 24.80
CA MET A 38 -20.16 -5.05 23.47
C MET A 38 -20.31 -3.53 23.50
N THR A 39 -19.31 -2.82 23.01
CA THR A 39 -19.21 -1.36 23.02
C THR A 39 -19.39 -0.76 21.61
N VAL A 40 -19.34 -1.60 20.56
CA VAL A 40 -19.68 -1.24 19.20
C VAL A 40 -20.65 -2.28 18.63
N LYS A 41 -21.64 -1.79 17.89
CA LYS A 41 -22.58 -2.61 17.11
C LYS A 41 -22.89 -1.93 15.80
N GLY A 42 -23.33 -2.70 14.82
CA GLY A 42 -23.72 -2.13 13.53
C GLY A 42 -24.25 -3.18 12.56
N ILE A 43 -24.60 -2.71 11.39
CA ILE A 43 -25.00 -3.53 10.26
C ILE A 43 -24.14 -3.20 9.04
N VAL A 44 -23.70 -4.22 8.33
CA VAL A 44 -23.14 -4.08 6.99
C VAL A 44 -24.18 -4.55 6.00
N LYS A 45 -24.59 -3.68 5.08
CA LYS A 45 -25.64 -3.93 4.10
C LYS A 45 -25.22 -3.51 2.70
N ASP A 46 -25.89 -4.08 1.70
CA ASP A 46 -25.75 -3.65 0.32
C ASP A 46 -26.56 -2.37 0.02
N SER A 47 -26.42 -1.85 -1.21
CA SER A 47 -27.16 -0.66 -1.66
C SER A 47 -28.68 -0.87 -1.75
N ALA A 48 -29.16 -2.12 -1.77
CA ALA A 48 -30.58 -2.47 -1.74
C ALA A 48 -31.12 -2.56 -0.29
N GLY A 49 -30.25 -2.48 0.73
CA GLY A 49 -30.58 -2.56 2.14
C GLY A 49 -30.50 -3.97 2.73
N ASN A 50 -30.10 -4.99 1.95
CA ASN A 50 -29.94 -6.35 2.45
C ASN A 50 -28.65 -6.48 3.26
N GLY A 51 -28.68 -7.18 4.38
CA GLY A 51 -27.50 -7.48 5.19
C GLY A 51 -26.50 -8.33 4.41
N ILE A 52 -25.20 -8.06 4.63
CA ILE A 52 -24.12 -8.82 4.04
C ILE A 52 -23.47 -9.67 5.13
N ALA A 53 -23.60 -10.99 5.04
CA ALA A 53 -23.01 -11.93 5.98
C ALA A 53 -21.51 -12.09 5.76
N GLY A 54 -20.78 -12.43 6.84
CA GLY A 54 -19.36 -12.80 6.77
C GLY A 54 -18.40 -11.64 6.51
N VAL A 55 -18.87 -10.39 6.56
CA VAL A 55 -17.99 -9.23 6.44
C VAL A 55 -17.15 -9.07 7.70
N VAL A 56 -15.86 -9.07 7.56
CA VAL A 56 -14.92 -8.87 8.67
C VAL A 56 -14.95 -7.41 9.11
N VAL A 57 -15.13 -7.19 10.41
CA VAL A 57 -15.18 -5.86 11.06
C VAL A 57 -14.17 -5.82 12.18
N SER A 58 -13.45 -4.71 12.28
CA SER A 58 -12.39 -4.55 13.27
C SER A 58 -12.28 -3.11 13.77
N ASP A 59 -11.64 -2.93 14.93
CA ASP A 59 -11.18 -1.64 15.46
C ASP A 59 -9.65 -1.49 15.45
N GLY A 60 -8.94 -2.41 14.77
CA GLY A 60 -7.49 -2.48 14.76
C GLY A 60 -6.90 -3.34 15.88
N LEU A 61 -7.75 -4.01 16.67
CA LEU A 61 -7.35 -5.02 17.66
C LEU A 61 -8.38 -6.16 17.69
N GLU A 62 -9.61 -5.85 18.04
CA GLU A 62 -10.70 -6.82 18.05
C GLU A 62 -11.21 -7.04 16.62
N VAL A 63 -11.51 -8.29 16.28
CA VAL A 63 -11.99 -8.69 14.96
C VAL A 63 -13.21 -9.58 15.12
N THR A 64 -14.24 -9.30 14.36
CA THR A 64 -15.48 -10.09 14.28
C THR A 64 -15.95 -10.20 12.84
N ALA A 65 -16.99 -10.97 12.58
CA ALA A 65 -17.67 -11.00 11.30
C ALA A 65 -19.17 -10.78 11.47
N THR A 66 -19.82 -10.26 10.43
CA THR A 66 -21.28 -10.08 10.41
C THR A 66 -22.02 -11.42 10.36
N ASP A 67 -23.17 -11.48 11.03
CA ASP A 67 -24.11 -12.61 10.94
C ASP A 67 -24.86 -12.64 9.59
N GLU A 68 -25.78 -13.60 9.41
CA GLU A 68 -26.60 -13.75 8.20
C GLU A 68 -27.46 -12.53 7.85
N ARG A 69 -27.73 -11.68 8.83
CA ARG A 69 -28.48 -10.43 8.67
C ARG A 69 -27.56 -9.22 8.46
N GLY A 70 -26.26 -9.43 8.39
CA GLY A 70 -25.26 -8.38 8.30
C GLY A 70 -24.96 -7.67 9.61
N ILE A 71 -25.46 -8.18 10.76
CA ILE A 71 -25.29 -7.54 12.07
C ILE A 71 -23.96 -8.01 12.71
N TYR A 72 -23.28 -7.09 13.39
CA TYR A 72 -22.07 -7.41 14.13
C TYR A 72 -22.05 -6.70 15.49
N TYR A 73 -21.23 -7.24 16.38
CA TYR A 73 -20.90 -6.70 17.69
C TYR A 73 -19.39 -6.80 17.93
N LEU A 74 -18.81 -5.77 18.56
CA LEU A 74 -17.40 -5.70 18.84
C LEU A 74 -17.16 -5.17 20.28
N ALA A 75 -16.29 -5.82 21.03
CA ALA A 75 -15.89 -5.40 22.39
C ALA A 75 -14.68 -4.44 22.29
N SER A 76 -14.86 -3.29 21.68
CA SER A 76 -13.82 -2.28 21.47
C SER A 76 -13.49 -1.51 22.74
N ASP A 77 -12.21 -1.22 22.97
CA ASP A 77 -11.79 -0.25 24.00
C ASP A 77 -11.94 1.18 23.48
N LEU A 78 -13.09 1.78 23.76
CA LEU A 78 -13.43 3.12 23.27
C LEU A 78 -12.48 4.23 23.74
N ALA A 79 -11.71 4.01 24.81
CA ALA A 79 -10.73 4.98 25.27
C ALA A 79 -9.46 4.99 24.39
N ARG A 80 -9.15 3.86 23.77
CA ARG A 80 -7.90 3.63 23.02
C ARG A 80 -8.08 3.54 21.51
N ARG A 81 -9.30 3.25 21.02
CA ARG A 81 -9.59 3.07 19.59
C ARG A 81 -10.21 4.32 18.99
N ASN A 82 -9.84 4.64 17.77
CA ASN A 82 -10.32 5.81 17.04
C ASN A 82 -11.35 5.45 15.97
N PHE A 83 -11.30 4.23 15.45
CA PHE A 83 -12.09 3.80 14.30
C PHE A 83 -12.65 2.39 14.49
N VAL A 84 -13.76 2.15 13.78
CA VAL A 84 -14.22 0.83 13.39
C VAL A 84 -14.21 0.78 11.87
N PHE A 85 -13.72 -0.29 11.30
CA PHE A 85 -13.63 -0.46 9.85
C PHE A 85 -14.06 -1.84 9.40
N VAL A 86 -14.40 -1.95 8.13
CA VAL A 86 -14.69 -3.22 7.47
C VAL A 86 -13.52 -3.60 6.55
N SER A 87 -13.06 -4.84 6.64
CA SER A 87 -12.24 -5.44 5.59
C SER A 87 -13.15 -5.69 4.40
N VAL A 88 -13.18 -4.74 3.43
CA VAL A 88 -14.13 -4.76 2.34
C VAL A 88 -14.03 -6.08 1.59
N PRO A 89 -15.16 -6.82 1.42
CA PRO A 89 -15.14 -8.09 0.68
C PRO A 89 -14.79 -7.89 -0.81
N ALA A 90 -14.16 -8.88 -1.41
CA ALA A 90 -13.72 -8.83 -2.81
C ALA A 90 -14.85 -8.64 -3.84
N ASP A 91 -16.06 -9.03 -3.49
CA ASP A 91 -17.28 -8.86 -4.30
C ASP A 91 -17.96 -7.51 -4.12
N CYS A 92 -17.34 -6.60 -3.34
CA CYS A 92 -17.79 -5.22 -3.14
C CYS A 92 -16.78 -4.22 -3.71
N GLU A 93 -17.30 -3.05 -4.11
CA GLU A 93 -16.48 -1.90 -4.48
C GLU A 93 -15.87 -1.28 -3.21
N ILE A 94 -14.65 -0.78 -3.32
CA ILE A 94 -14.03 -0.02 -2.21
C ILE A 94 -14.71 1.35 -2.13
N PRO A 95 -15.42 1.67 -1.03
CA PRO A 95 -15.98 3.01 -0.87
C PRO A 95 -14.86 4.04 -0.84
N ALA A 96 -14.94 5.10 -1.66
CA ALA A 96 -13.93 6.14 -1.71
C ALA A 96 -14.54 7.53 -1.94
N THR A 97 -13.84 8.55 -1.51
CA THR A 97 -14.16 9.96 -1.78
C THR A 97 -12.88 10.71 -2.10
N GLN A 98 -12.82 11.38 -3.25
CA GLN A 98 -11.65 12.14 -3.69
C GLN A 98 -10.36 11.29 -3.67
N GLY A 99 -10.43 10.05 -4.17
CA GLY A 99 -9.31 9.12 -4.19
C GLY A 99 -8.96 8.47 -2.84
N CYS A 100 -9.57 8.88 -1.72
CA CYS A 100 -9.31 8.29 -0.41
C CYS A 100 -10.36 7.24 -0.03
N PRO A 101 -9.98 6.04 0.43
CA PRO A 101 -10.90 5.01 0.90
C PRO A 101 -11.76 5.47 2.08
N ARG A 102 -13.01 4.97 2.18
CA ARG A 102 -13.99 5.35 3.23
C ARG A 102 -14.71 4.13 3.82
N PHE A 103 -13.98 3.09 4.14
CA PHE A 103 -14.46 1.83 4.71
C PHE A 103 -14.51 1.83 6.26
N TYR A 104 -14.37 2.98 6.90
CA TYR A 104 -14.30 3.14 8.36
C TYR A 104 -15.31 4.15 8.91
N ARG A 105 -15.56 4.05 10.22
CA ARG A 105 -16.33 5.03 11.02
C ARG A 105 -15.53 5.42 12.24
N LYS A 106 -15.58 6.70 12.59
CA LYS A 106 -14.94 7.22 13.80
C LYS A 106 -15.73 6.81 15.04
N ILE A 107 -15.02 6.38 16.09
CA ILE A 107 -15.59 6.11 17.40
C ILE A 107 -15.88 7.44 18.11
N ASP A 108 -17.09 7.59 18.64
CA ASP A 108 -17.44 8.67 19.56
C ASP A 108 -17.22 8.19 21.01
N ARG A 109 -16.15 8.65 21.62
CA ARG A 109 -15.79 8.30 23.01
C ARG A 109 -16.80 8.78 24.07
N LYS A 110 -17.76 9.63 23.70
CA LYS A 110 -18.82 10.09 24.58
C LYS A 110 -20.00 9.11 24.70
N GLN A 111 -20.09 8.16 23.78
CA GLN A 111 -21.11 7.13 23.76
C GLN A 111 -20.62 5.88 24.49
N ALA A 112 -21.47 5.31 25.34
CA ALA A 112 -21.16 4.03 25.98
C ALA A 112 -21.18 2.85 24.99
N VAL A 113 -22.06 2.94 23.98
CA VAL A 113 -22.15 2.00 22.86
C VAL A 113 -22.19 2.79 21.56
N ASN A 114 -21.24 2.56 20.67
CA ASN A 114 -21.19 3.18 19.37
C ASN A 114 -21.96 2.35 18.33
N ARG A 115 -22.70 3.04 17.46
CA ARG A 115 -23.31 2.43 16.29
C ARG A 115 -22.50 2.79 15.04
N ALA A 116 -21.99 1.78 14.33
CA ALA A 116 -21.20 1.96 13.10
C ALA A 116 -21.80 1.11 11.98
N ASP A 117 -22.68 1.71 11.19
CA ASP A 117 -23.30 1.05 10.03
C ASP A 117 -22.49 1.30 8.75
N PHE A 118 -22.43 0.28 7.87
CA PHE A 118 -21.77 0.36 6.58
C PHE A 118 -22.71 -0.02 5.46
N THR A 119 -22.61 0.69 4.34
CA THR A 119 -23.27 0.31 3.09
C THR A 119 -22.20 0.07 2.04
N LEU A 120 -22.20 -1.13 1.45
CA LEU A 120 -21.25 -1.53 0.43
C LEU A 120 -21.97 -1.74 -0.89
N THR A 121 -21.34 -1.36 -1.99
CA THR A 121 -21.87 -1.60 -3.34
C THR A 121 -21.33 -2.93 -3.85
N ARG A 122 -22.21 -3.85 -4.20
CA ARG A 122 -21.81 -5.12 -4.82
C ARG A 122 -21.23 -4.88 -6.21
N ARG A 123 -20.11 -5.53 -6.52
CA ARG A 123 -19.53 -5.48 -7.86
C ARG A 123 -20.40 -6.24 -8.86
N LYS A 124 -20.48 -5.73 -10.07
CA LYS A 124 -21.11 -6.42 -11.21
C LYS A 124 -20.19 -7.50 -11.79
N THR A 125 -18.88 -7.27 -11.72
CA THR A 125 -17.83 -8.18 -12.20
C THR A 125 -16.74 -8.30 -11.15
N PRO A 126 -16.17 -9.49 -10.93
CA PRO A 126 -15.03 -9.66 -10.04
C PRO A 126 -13.84 -8.80 -10.46
N SER A 127 -13.09 -8.30 -9.49
CA SER A 127 -11.85 -7.54 -9.70
C SER A 127 -10.62 -8.46 -9.62
N ASP A 128 -10.73 -9.68 -10.13
CA ASP A 128 -9.63 -10.66 -10.16
C ASP A 128 -8.43 -10.15 -10.98
N ARG A 129 -8.70 -9.23 -11.91
CA ARG A 129 -7.68 -8.51 -12.68
C ARG A 129 -7.74 -7.03 -12.35
N HIS A 130 -6.67 -6.52 -11.76
CA HIS A 130 -6.52 -5.10 -11.44
C HIS A 130 -5.05 -4.70 -11.46
N SER A 131 -4.77 -3.41 -11.42
CA SER A 131 -3.41 -2.88 -11.38
C SER A 131 -3.20 -2.01 -10.14
N LEU A 132 -1.98 -2.02 -9.61
CA LEU A 132 -1.57 -1.12 -8.54
C LEU A 132 -0.53 -0.13 -9.06
N ILE A 133 -0.69 1.14 -8.71
CA ILE A 133 0.35 2.15 -8.79
C ILE A 133 0.93 2.31 -7.39
N VAL A 134 2.16 1.87 -7.20
CA VAL A 134 2.81 1.88 -5.88
C VAL A 134 3.83 3.01 -5.82
N MET A 135 3.54 3.99 -5.00
CA MET A 135 4.35 5.19 -4.76
C MET A 135 4.95 5.14 -3.35
N ALA A 136 6.15 5.67 -3.19
CA ALA A 136 6.82 5.75 -1.91
C ALA A 136 7.42 7.13 -1.67
N ASP A 137 7.48 7.54 -0.41
CA ASP A 137 8.28 8.68 0.03
C ASP A 137 8.00 9.96 -0.80
N ILE A 138 6.74 10.35 -0.90
CA ILE A 138 6.33 11.58 -1.62
C ILE A 138 6.97 12.80 -0.95
N GLN A 139 6.99 12.83 0.37
CA GLN A 139 7.73 13.77 1.22
C GLN A 139 7.52 15.24 0.81
N LEU A 140 6.26 15.68 0.77
CA LEU A 140 5.95 17.08 0.50
C LEU A 140 6.52 17.96 1.61
N ALA A 141 7.27 18.98 1.22
CA ALA A 141 7.88 19.97 2.10
C ALA A 141 7.43 21.39 1.71
N ALA A 142 7.60 22.35 2.62
CA ALA A 142 7.23 23.74 2.39
C ALA A 142 8.15 24.50 1.40
N ASP A 143 9.08 23.80 0.74
CA ASP A 143 10.03 24.33 -0.24
C ASP A 143 9.43 24.62 -1.62
N ASN A 144 8.17 24.29 -1.84
CA ASN A 144 7.43 24.32 -3.11
C ASN A 144 7.94 23.36 -4.20
N THR A 145 9.21 23.00 -4.20
CA THR A 145 9.82 22.13 -5.23
C THR A 145 9.24 20.71 -5.17
N SER A 146 9.09 20.16 -3.96
CA SER A 146 8.50 18.83 -3.77
C SER A 146 7.02 18.81 -4.13
N VAL A 147 6.26 19.86 -3.81
CA VAL A 147 4.85 20.01 -4.21
C VAL A 147 4.73 20.08 -5.72
N ASP A 148 5.56 20.91 -6.38
CA ASP A 148 5.56 21.05 -7.83
C ASP A 148 6.02 19.76 -8.52
N SER A 149 7.00 19.05 -7.96
CA SER A 149 7.43 17.75 -8.47
C SER A 149 6.29 16.71 -8.40
N TYR A 150 5.58 16.65 -7.28
CA TYR A 150 4.46 15.71 -7.13
C TYR A 150 3.30 16.07 -8.05
N LEU A 151 2.76 17.29 -7.95
CA LEU A 151 1.56 17.70 -8.68
C LEU A 151 1.82 17.95 -10.16
N GLY A 152 3.00 18.47 -10.52
CA GLY A 152 3.35 18.88 -11.88
C GLY A 152 4.06 17.82 -12.71
N HIS A 153 4.68 16.82 -12.09
CA HIS A 153 5.43 15.79 -12.81
C HIS A 153 4.94 14.38 -12.52
N VAL A 154 4.83 13.98 -11.23
CA VAL A 154 4.45 12.60 -10.87
C VAL A 154 2.99 12.32 -11.22
N VAL A 155 2.06 13.14 -10.74
CA VAL A 155 0.61 12.94 -10.97
C VAL A 155 0.26 12.90 -12.47
N PRO A 156 0.75 13.80 -13.32
CA PRO A 156 0.49 13.72 -14.77
C PRO A 156 1.09 12.48 -15.44
N ASP A 157 2.28 12.03 -15.02
CA ASP A 157 2.88 10.80 -15.56
C ASP A 157 2.12 9.54 -15.16
N VAL A 158 1.66 9.47 -13.90
CA VAL A 158 0.79 8.38 -13.43
C VAL A 158 -0.50 8.34 -14.24
N LEU A 159 -1.18 9.47 -14.44
CA LEU A 159 -2.39 9.54 -15.27
C LEU A 159 -2.16 9.03 -16.70
N LYS A 160 -1.03 9.39 -17.31
CA LYS A 160 -0.66 8.90 -18.64
C LYS A 160 -0.41 7.38 -18.63
N THR A 161 0.23 6.87 -17.59
CA THR A 161 0.49 5.43 -17.45
C THR A 161 -0.81 4.65 -17.29
N VAL A 162 -1.71 5.12 -16.42
CA VAL A 162 -3.00 4.50 -16.14
C VAL A 162 -3.89 4.41 -17.39
N GLN A 163 -3.85 5.39 -18.28
CA GLN A 163 -4.58 5.35 -19.56
C GLN A 163 -4.19 4.16 -20.44
N GLY A 164 -2.99 3.62 -20.27
CA GLY A 164 -2.51 2.45 -21.00
C GLY A 164 -2.79 1.11 -20.31
N LEU A 165 -3.34 1.11 -19.08
CA LEU A 165 -3.64 -0.12 -18.34
C LEU A 165 -5.05 -0.61 -18.68
N PRO A 166 -5.23 -1.92 -18.99
CA PRO A 166 -6.52 -2.46 -19.42
C PRO A 166 -7.46 -2.84 -18.27
N THR A 167 -7.06 -2.60 -17.02
CA THR A 167 -7.73 -3.08 -15.80
C THR A 167 -8.11 -1.93 -14.88
N GLU A 168 -8.99 -2.21 -13.91
CA GLU A 168 -9.24 -1.31 -12.79
C GLU A 168 -7.93 -0.99 -12.06
N VAL A 169 -7.75 0.26 -11.63
CA VAL A 169 -6.50 0.73 -11.03
C VAL A 169 -6.74 1.17 -9.59
N TYR A 170 -5.83 0.78 -8.73
CA TYR A 170 -5.71 1.26 -7.35
C TYR A 170 -4.34 1.87 -7.12
N GLY A 171 -4.26 2.84 -6.22
CA GLY A 171 -2.99 3.39 -5.73
C GLY A 171 -2.62 2.78 -4.39
N VAL A 172 -1.32 2.69 -4.14
CA VAL A 172 -0.73 2.42 -2.82
C VAL A 172 0.34 3.46 -2.57
N SER A 173 0.24 4.19 -1.46
CA SER A 173 1.29 5.12 -1.02
C SER A 173 1.91 4.60 0.27
N LEU A 174 3.20 4.32 0.21
CA LEU A 174 3.96 3.59 1.23
C LEU A 174 4.51 4.48 2.36
N GLY A 175 3.78 5.54 2.71
CA GLY A 175 4.17 6.45 3.79
C GLY A 175 5.13 7.55 3.35
N ASP A 176 5.51 8.40 4.32
CA ASP A 176 6.25 9.62 4.09
C ASP A 176 5.58 10.48 3.02
N LEU A 177 4.28 10.74 3.25
CA LEU A 177 3.45 11.56 2.36
C LEU A 177 3.89 13.03 2.40
N VAL A 178 4.28 13.47 3.60
CA VAL A 178 4.84 14.79 3.87
C VAL A 178 6.19 14.67 4.58
N TRP A 179 6.93 15.78 4.71
CA TRP A 179 8.19 15.87 5.44
C TRP A 179 7.98 16.67 6.74
N ASN A 180 7.48 16.01 7.79
CA ASN A 180 7.25 16.60 9.12
C ASN A 180 6.29 17.81 9.15
N ASP A 181 5.60 18.12 8.05
CA ASP A 181 4.64 19.22 7.97
C ASP A 181 3.23 18.70 7.62
N MET A 182 2.47 18.39 8.67
CA MET A 182 1.11 17.85 8.54
C MET A 182 0.15 18.81 7.82
N SER A 183 0.48 20.10 7.71
CA SER A 183 -0.33 21.08 6.99
C SER A 183 -0.35 20.85 5.47
N LEU A 184 0.57 20.02 4.95
CA LEU A 184 0.67 19.65 3.54
C LEU A 184 -0.16 18.42 3.14
N PHE A 185 -0.78 17.69 4.07
CA PHE A 185 -1.73 16.62 3.73
C PHE A 185 -2.83 17.03 2.74
N PRO A 186 -3.41 18.25 2.80
CA PRO A 186 -4.33 18.71 1.75
C PRO A 186 -3.71 18.76 0.35
N LYS A 187 -2.41 19.10 0.22
CA LYS A 187 -1.71 19.10 -1.07
C LYS A 187 -1.49 17.69 -1.60
N TYR A 188 -1.12 16.77 -0.73
CA TYR A 188 -1.05 15.36 -1.10
C TYR A 188 -2.42 14.85 -1.59
N ARG A 189 -3.50 15.10 -0.84
CA ARG A 189 -4.87 14.73 -1.23
C ARG A 189 -5.32 15.36 -2.54
N GLN A 190 -4.89 16.59 -2.87
CA GLN A 190 -5.14 17.22 -4.15
C GLN A 190 -4.62 16.36 -5.30
N GLY A 191 -3.43 15.73 -5.13
CA GLY A 191 -2.89 14.77 -6.08
C GLY A 191 -3.78 13.53 -6.21
N LEU A 192 -4.23 12.95 -5.09
CA LEU A 192 -5.13 11.79 -5.12
C LEU A 192 -6.46 12.08 -5.81
N GLU A 193 -7.06 13.23 -5.54
CA GLU A 193 -8.27 13.68 -6.22
C GLU A 193 -8.06 13.83 -7.73
N THR A 194 -6.91 14.36 -8.14
CA THR A 194 -6.53 14.50 -9.56
C THR A 194 -6.32 13.13 -10.21
N LEU A 195 -5.72 12.17 -9.52
CA LEU A 195 -5.54 10.80 -10.01
C LEU A 195 -6.88 10.09 -10.24
N GLY A 196 -7.89 10.36 -9.42
CA GLY A 196 -9.27 9.92 -9.62
C GLY A 196 -9.56 8.45 -9.33
N PHE A 197 -8.56 7.64 -8.97
CA PHE A 197 -8.73 6.25 -8.53
C PHE A 197 -8.46 6.11 -7.02
N THR A 198 -9.00 5.07 -6.41
CA THR A 198 -8.81 4.81 -4.97
C THR A 198 -7.36 4.52 -4.65
N THR A 199 -6.76 5.32 -3.76
CA THR A 199 -5.38 5.16 -3.28
C THR A 199 -5.38 4.86 -1.79
N PHE A 200 -4.84 3.71 -1.43
CA PHE A 200 -4.59 3.31 -0.06
C PHE A 200 -3.30 3.95 0.43
N SER A 201 -3.37 4.68 1.52
CA SER A 201 -2.21 5.32 2.14
C SER A 201 -1.93 4.68 3.49
N LEU A 202 -0.67 4.63 3.87
CA LEU A 202 -0.20 4.30 5.21
C LEU A 202 0.77 5.39 5.67
N PRO A 203 0.99 5.59 6.98
CA PRO A 203 1.94 6.59 7.47
C PRO A 203 3.38 6.10 7.38
N GLY A 204 4.32 7.04 7.18
CA GLY A 204 5.74 6.85 7.40
C GLY A 204 6.22 7.65 8.62
N ASN A 205 7.53 7.65 8.89
CA ASN A 205 8.07 8.35 10.06
C ASN A 205 7.89 9.88 9.97
N HIS A 206 7.88 10.43 8.77
CA HIS A 206 7.64 11.86 8.54
C HIS A 206 6.15 12.26 8.53
N ASP A 207 5.24 11.31 8.64
CA ASP A 207 3.79 11.53 8.77
C ASP A 207 3.30 11.50 10.22
N HIS A 208 4.19 11.16 11.16
CA HIS A 208 4.00 11.31 12.60
C HIS A 208 4.35 12.73 13.01
N ASP A 209 3.47 13.37 13.76
CA ASP A 209 3.70 14.75 14.21
C ASP A 209 4.85 14.80 15.22
N PRO A 210 6.01 15.42 14.88
CA PRO A 210 7.18 15.44 15.77
C PRO A 210 6.98 16.31 17.01
N ALA A 211 5.92 17.10 17.08
CA ALA A 211 5.60 17.89 18.26
C ALA A 211 4.89 17.09 19.36
N GLU A 212 4.41 15.89 19.03
CA GLU A 212 3.64 15.04 19.94
C GLU A 212 4.55 14.05 20.70
N LEU A 213 4.10 13.64 21.89
CA LEU A 213 4.93 12.84 22.80
C LEU A 213 4.65 11.34 22.77
N THR A 214 3.61 10.91 22.07
CA THR A 214 3.22 9.50 22.00
C THR A 214 2.80 9.13 20.59
N ASP A 215 3.03 7.90 20.21
CA ASP A 215 2.67 7.32 18.93
C ASP A 215 1.21 7.63 18.54
N SER A 216 0.26 7.40 19.44
CA SER A 216 -1.17 7.66 19.19
C SER A 216 -1.52 9.15 19.02
N LEU A 217 -0.76 10.07 19.59
CA LEU A 217 -0.94 11.51 19.39
C LEU A 217 -0.29 11.95 18.07
N ALA A 218 0.90 11.46 17.79
CA ALA A 218 1.64 11.75 16.56
C ALA A 218 0.85 11.35 15.29
N LEU A 219 0.07 10.26 15.36
CA LEU A 219 -0.78 9.80 14.26
C LEU A 219 -2.09 10.59 14.07
N GLN A 220 -2.51 11.43 15.02
CA GLN A 220 -3.83 12.07 14.96
C GLN A 220 -4.04 12.93 13.71
N SER A 221 -3.00 13.62 13.27
CA SER A 221 -3.06 14.44 12.06
C SER A 221 -3.23 13.58 10.81
N TYR A 222 -2.49 12.47 10.68
CA TYR A 222 -2.66 11.49 9.62
C TYR A 222 -4.08 10.89 9.62
N GLU A 223 -4.53 10.38 10.77
CA GLU A 223 -5.84 9.73 10.93
C GLU A 223 -7.03 10.65 10.59
N ARG A 224 -6.88 11.95 10.81
CA ARG A 224 -7.91 12.96 10.46
C ARG A 224 -8.17 13.00 8.96
N TYR A 225 -7.14 12.81 8.14
CA TYR A 225 -7.21 12.89 6.67
C TYR A 225 -7.46 11.54 6.02
N PHE A 226 -6.85 10.47 6.52
CA PHE A 226 -6.76 9.18 5.84
C PHE A 226 -7.50 8.04 6.57
N GLY A 227 -7.81 8.19 7.84
CA GLY A 227 -8.45 7.14 8.66
C GLY A 227 -7.45 6.23 9.35
N PRO A 228 -7.80 4.95 9.60
CA PRO A 228 -6.95 4.04 10.36
C PRO A 228 -5.60 3.83 9.68
N ALA A 229 -4.52 3.76 10.49
CA ALA A 229 -3.17 3.50 10.01
C ALA A 229 -2.90 2.00 9.75
N ASN A 230 -3.65 1.12 10.43
CA ASN A 230 -3.60 -0.33 10.26
C ASN A 230 -4.95 -0.86 9.83
N TYR A 231 -5.02 -1.53 8.67
CA TYR A 231 -6.29 -2.02 8.12
C TYR A 231 -6.06 -3.09 7.04
N SER A 232 -7.14 -3.79 6.66
CA SER A 232 -7.14 -4.76 5.57
C SER A 232 -8.28 -4.52 4.60
N VAL A 233 -8.11 -4.97 3.36
CA VAL A 233 -9.16 -5.02 2.32
C VAL A 233 -8.95 -6.22 1.42
N ASN A 234 -10.01 -6.65 0.70
CA ASN A 234 -9.91 -7.71 -0.28
C ASN A 234 -10.23 -7.17 -1.68
N ILE A 235 -9.36 -7.41 -2.65
CA ILE A 235 -9.58 -7.05 -4.04
C ILE A 235 -9.29 -8.30 -4.89
N GLY A 236 -10.30 -8.79 -5.60
CA GLY A 236 -10.21 -10.04 -6.33
C GLY A 236 -9.82 -11.19 -5.40
N LYS A 237 -8.74 -11.91 -5.72
CA LYS A 237 -8.25 -13.04 -4.93
C LYS A 237 -7.13 -12.68 -3.96
N ILE A 238 -6.84 -11.42 -3.81
CA ILE A 238 -5.75 -10.93 -2.95
C ILE A 238 -6.32 -10.32 -1.68
N HIS A 239 -5.72 -10.67 -0.56
CA HIS A 239 -5.91 -10.00 0.72
C HIS A 239 -4.79 -8.98 0.94
N TYR A 240 -5.16 -7.74 1.17
CA TYR A 240 -4.26 -6.60 1.36
C TYR A 240 -4.18 -6.21 2.81
N LEU A 241 -2.97 -6.13 3.35
CA LEU A 241 -2.66 -5.59 4.68
C LEU A 241 -1.89 -4.27 4.52
N PHE A 242 -2.34 -3.24 5.19
CA PHE A 242 -1.68 -1.95 5.29
C PHE A 242 -1.29 -1.72 6.75
N LEU A 243 0.00 -1.57 7.00
CA LEU A 243 0.57 -1.61 8.34
C LEU A 243 1.40 -0.35 8.62
N ASP A 244 1.09 0.30 9.70
CA ASP A 244 2.01 1.23 10.32
C ASP A 244 3.07 0.42 11.10
N ASN A 245 4.31 0.52 10.65
CA ASN A 245 5.44 -0.13 11.30
C ASN A 245 6.47 0.87 11.84
N ILE A 246 6.04 2.10 12.07
CA ILE A 246 6.76 3.12 12.81
C ILE A 246 6.22 3.16 14.24
N LEU A 247 7.08 3.00 15.21
CA LEU A 247 6.74 3.10 16.62
C LEU A 247 7.38 4.38 17.16
N PHE A 248 6.57 5.41 17.26
CA PHE A 248 7.01 6.74 17.69
C PHE A 248 7.10 6.78 19.22
N ASP A 249 8.24 6.38 19.76
CA ASP A 249 8.52 6.39 21.20
C ASP A 249 9.42 7.60 21.53
N HIS A 250 8.80 8.67 21.93
CA HIS A 250 9.47 9.92 22.15
C HIS A 250 10.34 9.93 23.42
N ALA A 251 11.66 9.92 23.24
CA ALA A 251 12.57 10.49 24.22
C ALA A 251 12.94 11.91 23.76
N PRO A 252 12.72 12.98 24.53
CA PRO A 252 12.86 14.37 24.08
C PRO A 252 14.25 14.80 23.61
N THR A 253 15.19 13.89 23.45
CA THR A 253 16.62 14.13 23.19
C THR A 253 17.20 13.31 22.03
N ALA A 254 16.41 12.52 21.32
CA ALA A 254 16.90 11.68 20.22
C ALA A 254 16.73 12.38 18.86
N GLU A 255 17.75 12.29 18.00
CA GLU A 255 17.70 12.80 16.61
C GLU A 255 16.71 12.01 15.74
N GLU A 256 16.46 10.75 16.07
CA GLU A 256 15.41 9.91 15.46
C GLU A 256 14.57 9.28 16.58
N GLU A 257 13.33 9.67 16.66
CA GLU A 257 12.43 9.42 17.79
C GLU A 257 11.47 8.27 17.53
N TYR A 258 11.85 7.34 16.67
CA TYR A 258 11.04 6.16 16.36
C TYR A 258 11.89 4.89 16.33
N THR A 259 11.20 3.77 16.56
CA THR A 259 11.73 2.43 16.30
C THR A 259 10.89 1.75 15.22
N ILE A 260 11.48 0.77 14.52
CA ILE A 260 10.77 0.04 13.47
C ILE A 260 10.23 -1.27 14.04
N GLY A 261 8.98 -1.60 13.72
CA GLY A 261 8.36 -2.86 14.13
C GLY A 261 6.85 -2.75 14.29
N LEU A 262 6.26 -3.74 14.94
CA LEU A 262 4.83 -3.81 15.20
C LEU A 262 4.59 -3.93 16.70
N THR A 263 3.52 -3.31 17.20
CA THR A 263 3.10 -3.52 18.59
C THR A 263 2.53 -4.93 18.77
N ASP A 264 2.44 -5.39 20.02
CA ASP A 264 1.75 -6.65 20.33
C ASP A 264 0.27 -6.62 19.95
N GLU A 265 -0.36 -5.44 19.94
CA GLU A 265 -1.75 -5.25 19.54
C GLU A 265 -1.92 -5.40 18.04
N ILE A 266 -1.05 -4.77 17.24
CA ILE A 266 -1.05 -4.92 15.78
C ILE A 266 -0.81 -6.38 15.39
N CYS A 267 0.14 -7.07 16.03
CA CYS A 267 0.36 -8.50 15.78
C CYS A 267 -0.87 -9.36 16.11
N ARG A 268 -1.54 -9.10 17.24
CA ARG A 268 -2.79 -9.81 17.61
C ARG A 268 -3.90 -9.54 16.59
N TRP A 269 -4.01 -8.29 16.12
CA TRP A 269 -4.97 -7.94 15.08
C TRP A 269 -4.68 -8.68 13.78
N ILE A 270 -3.42 -8.69 13.30
CA ILE A 270 -3.02 -9.44 12.09
C ILE A 270 -3.37 -10.92 12.23
N GLU A 271 -3.01 -11.53 13.36
CA GLU A 271 -3.32 -12.95 13.66
C GLU A 271 -4.83 -13.21 13.65
N ALA A 272 -5.64 -12.28 14.14
CA ALA A 272 -7.10 -12.40 14.17
C ALA A 272 -7.75 -12.18 12.78
N ASP A 273 -7.27 -11.21 12.02
CA ASP A 273 -7.73 -10.90 10.66
C ASP A 273 -7.41 -12.05 9.70
N LEU A 274 -6.20 -12.58 9.76
CA LEU A 274 -5.76 -13.70 8.92
C LEU A 274 -6.51 -15.02 9.17
N ARG A 275 -7.27 -15.17 10.28
CA ARG A 275 -8.16 -16.33 10.46
C ARG A 275 -9.28 -16.39 9.44
N TYR A 276 -9.61 -15.27 8.83
CA TYR A 276 -10.62 -15.17 7.76
C TYR A 276 -10.03 -15.34 6.36
N VAL A 277 -8.71 -15.54 6.26
CA VAL A 277 -7.98 -15.70 4.99
C VAL A 277 -7.54 -17.14 4.84
N PRO A 278 -7.93 -17.88 3.79
CA PRO A 278 -7.52 -19.27 3.59
C PRO A 278 -5.98 -19.41 3.51
N ALA A 279 -5.43 -20.41 4.18
CA ALA A 279 -4.01 -20.71 4.09
C ALA A 279 -3.61 -21.00 2.62
N GLY A 280 -2.42 -20.56 2.21
CA GLY A 280 -1.95 -20.67 0.83
C GLY A 280 -2.37 -19.54 -0.10
N SER A 281 -3.29 -18.66 0.34
CA SER A 281 -3.67 -17.45 -0.41
C SER A 281 -2.47 -16.52 -0.62
N THR A 282 -2.61 -15.59 -1.54
CA THR A 282 -1.64 -14.53 -1.77
C THR A 282 -2.00 -13.29 -0.94
N LEU A 283 -1.06 -12.80 -0.15
CA LEU A 283 -1.14 -11.56 0.59
C LEU A 283 -0.32 -10.47 -0.12
N VAL A 284 -0.84 -9.26 -0.13
CA VAL A 284 -0.05 -8.06 -0.37
C VAL A 284 0.06 -7.29 0.96
N VAL A 285 1.27 -7.13 1.45
CA VAL A 285 1.55 -6.44 2.70
C VAL A 285 2.29 -5.15 2.39
N SER A 286 1.70 -4.02 2.75
CA SER A 286 2.29 -2.70 2.57
C SER A 286 2.66 -2.09 3.93
N SER A 287 3.88 -1.62 4.07
CA SER A 287 4.38 -0.91 5.26
C SER A 287 5.37 0.16 4.82
N HIS A 288 5.63 1.18 5.67
CA HIS A 288 6.61 2.19 5.29
C HIS A 288 8.02 1.62 5.25
N CYS A 289 8.52 1.10 6.35
CA CYS A 289 9.82 0.45 6.36
C CYS A 289 9.74 -0.96 5.78
N PRO A 290 10.72 -1.38 4.95
CA PRO A 290 10.78 -2.75 4.47
C PRO A 290 10.80 -3.77 5.62
N ILE A 291 10.00 -4.84 5.48
CA ILE A 291 9.89 -5.91 6.49
C ILE A 291 10.82 -7.09 6.22
N LEU A 292 11.36 -7.18 5.01
CA LEU A 292 12.35 -8.18 4.62
C LEU A 292 13.55 -7.44 4.01
N TYR A 293 14.76 -8.01 4.15
CA TYR A 293 16.00 -7.39 3.68
C TYR A 293 16.91 -8.40 2.98
N HIS A 294 17.72 -7.94 2.03
CA HIS A 294 18.64 -8.71 1.21
C HIS A 294 19.62 -9.57 1.99
N THR A 295 20.14 -9.02 3.01
CA THR A 295 20.99 -9.77 3.92
C THR A 295 20.12 -10.31 5.03
N LYS A 296 20.49 -11.43 5.62
CA LYS A 296 19.97 -11.84 6.91
C LYS A 296 20.40 -10.79 7.95
N ASN A 297 20.08 -9.52 7.62
CA ASN A 297 20.55 -8.36 8.33
C ASN A 297 20.01 -8.43 9.77
N THR A 298 20.93 -8.34 10.70
CA THR A 298 20.62 -8.24 12.12
C THR A 298 19.67 -7.07 12.43
N ALA A 299 19.70 -5.99 11.66
CA ALA A 299 18.80 -4.85 11.82
C ALA A 299 17.31 -5.23 11.67
N ALA A 300 16.94 -5.97 10.60
CA ALA A 300 15.54 -6.40 10.44
C ALA A 300 15.08 -7.38 11.52
N ARG A 301 15.99 -8.23 12.02
CA ARG A 301 15.69 -9.14 13.12
C ARG A 301 15.48 -8.43 14.45
N ASN A 302 16.01 -7.22 14.57
CA ASN A 302 15.86 -6.39 15.77
C ASN A 302 14.58 -5.55 15.74
N HIS A 303 13.82 -5.55 14.63
CA HIS A 303 12.52 -4.89 14.57
C HIS A 303 11.58 -5.56 15.59
N ARG A 304 10.86 -4.74 16.33
CA ARG A 304 9.94 -5.25 17.35
C ARG A 304 8.91 -6.18 16.71
N ASN A 305 8.72 -7.35 17.29
CA ASN A 305 7.79 -8.39 16.86
C ASN A 305 8.00 -8.93 15.43
N PHE A 306 9.15 -8.71 14.84
CA PHE A 306 9.45 -9.14 13.47
C PHE A 306 9.23 -10.66 13.28
N GLN A 307 9.74 -11.49 14.18
CA GLN A 307 9.58 -12.94 14.08
C GLN A 307 8.12 -13.36 14.21
N ARG A 308 7.37 -12.78 15.16
CA ARG A 308 5.93 -13.04 15.33
C ARG A 308 5.14 -12.71 14.07
N PHE A 309 5.48 -11.61 13.41
CA PHE A 309 4.87 -11.24 12.15
C PHE A 309 5.21 -12.26 11.04
N LEU A 310 6.48 -12.67 10.91
CA LEU A 310 6.88 -13.69 9.92
C LEU A 310 6.17 -15.02 10.15
N ASP A 311 5.97 -15.42 11.40
CA ASP A 311 5.25 -16.64 11.76
C ASP A 311 3.77 -16.53 11.33
N ALA A 312 3.12 -15.39 11.57
CA ALA A 312 1.73 -15.14 11.19
C ALA A 312 1.51 -15.24 9.69
N ILE A 313 2.44 -14.72 8.87
CA ILE A 313 2.34 -14.74 7.40
C ILE A 313 2.98 -16.00 6.77
N SER A 314 3.55 -16.90 7.55
CA SER A 314 4.26 -18.08 7.04
C SER A 314 3.39 -19.02 6.16
N PRO A 315 2.07 -19.18 6.40
CA PRO A 315 1.23 -20.04 5.57
C PRO A 315 0.94 -19.47 4.16
N TYR A 316 1.30 -18.21 3.88
CA TYR A 316 0.86 -17.48 2.71
C TYR A 316 1.97 -17.25 1.69
N LYS A 317 1.60 -16.99 0.44
CA LYS A 317 2.46 -16.32 -0.54
C LYS A 317 2.39 -14.82 -0.25
N VAL A 318 3.52 -14.13 -0.23
CA VAL A 318 3.55 -12.73 0.20
C VAL A 318 4.31 -11.86 -0.79
N HIS A 319 3.66 -10.78 -1.22
CA HIS A 319 4.33 -9.64 -1.83
C HIS A 319 4.31 -8.49 -0.82
N ALA A 320 5.47 -8.15 -0.30
CA ALA A 320 5.63 -7.06 0.65
C ALA A 320 6.18 -5.81 -0.07
N PHE A 321 5.55 -4.66 0.18
CA PHE A 321 5.97 -3.38 -0.39
C PHE A 321 6.40 -2.44 0.74
N GLY A 322 7.53 -1.77 0.56
CA GLY A 322 8.06 -0.77 1.47
C GLY A 322 8.79 0.36 0.75
N GLY A 323 8.91 1.51 1.40
CA GLY A 323 9.68 2.68 0.98
C GLY A 323 10.86 2.95 1.92
N HIS A 324 10.93 4.19 2.48
CA HIS A 324 11.84 4.61 3.56
C HIS A 324 13.33 4.65 3.19
N LYS A 325 13.77 3.76 2.32
CA LYS A 325 15.21 3.61 2.00
C LYS A 325 15.66 4.49 0.84
N HIS A 326 14.74 5.10 0.10
CA HIS A 326 14.99 5.94 -1.07
C HIS A 326 15.83 5.24 -2.16
N TYR A 327 15.80 3.91 -2.19
CA TYR A 327 16.39 3.11 -3.26
C TYR A 327 15.42 2.04 -3.73
N HIS A 328 15.62 1.53 -4.93
CA HIS A 328 14.81 0.45 -5.49
C HIS A 328 15.53 -0.88 -5.34
N ASP A 329 14.82 -1.87 -4.77
CA ASP A 329 15.40 -3.21 -4.65
C ASP A 329 14.30 -4.26 -4.53
N ILE A 330 14.54 -5.45 -5.07
CA ILE A 330 13.61 -6.57 -5.04
C ILE A 330 14.32 -7.81 -4.52
N TYR A 331 13.77 -8.43 -3.49
CA TYR A 331 14.29 -9.66 -2.91
C TYR A 331 13.28 -10.78 -2.92
N ARG A 332 13.77 -12.01 -3.15
CA ARG A 332 12.98 -13.21 -3.05
C ARG A 332 13.44 -14.06 -1.88
N TYR A 333 12.47 -14.53 -1.10
CA TYR A 333 12.63 -15.39 0.07
C TYR A 333 11.79 -16.66 -0.10
N ASP A 334 12.08 -17.70 0.69
CA ASP A 334 11.33 -18.95 0.73
C ASP A 334 11.05 -19.50 -0.67
N ASP A 335 12.09 -19.67 -1.46
CA ASP A 335 12.03 -20.14 -2.85
C ASP A 335 11.08 -19.33 -3.73
N GLY A 336 10.96 -18.02 -3.44
CA GLY A 336 10.13 -17.08 -4.17
C GLY A 336 8.69 -16.97 -3.67
N ARG A 337 8.32 -17.67 -2.60
CA ARG A 337 6.99 -17.51 -1.98
C ARG A 337 6.79 -16.17 -1.28
N LYS A 338 7.88 -15.53 -0.87
CA LYS A 338 7.87 -14.17 -0.32
C LYS A 338 8.77 -13.28 -1.15
N VAL A 339 8.23 -12.16 -1.60
CA VAL A 339 8.95 -11.16 -2.40
C VAL A 339 8.82 -9.81 -1.70
N MET A 340 9.96 -9.18 -1.42
CA MET A 340 10.00 -7.80 -0.93
C MET A 340 10.28 -6.85 -2.07
N HIS A 341 9.50 -5.81 -2.18
CA HIS A 341 9.66 -4.68 -3.08
C HIS A 341 9.98 -3.44 -2.26
N CYS A 342 11.24 -3.03 -2.23
CA CYS A 342 11.64 -1.73 -1.73
C CYS A 342 11.51 -0.73 -2.88
N ILE A 343 10.61 0.22 -2.77
CA ILE A 343 10.32 1.19 -3.82
C ILE A 343 11.13 2.46 -3.57
N ALA A 344 11.86 2.90 -4.60
CA ALA A 344 12.60 4.15 -4.56
C ALA A 344 11.66 5.35 -4.37
N ARG A 345 12.18 6.45 -3.83
CA ARG A 345 11.45 7.69 -3.60
C ARG A 345 10.83 8.19 -4.91
N THR A 346 9.51 8.31 -4.95
CA THR A 346 8.74 8.59 -6.17
C THR A 346 9.10 9.94 -6.82
N PRO A 347 9.24 11.07 -6.12
CA PRO A 347 9.64 12.33 -6.75
C PRO A 347 11.16 12.49 -6.93
N GLY A 348 11.97 11.48 -6.62
CA GLY A 348 13.43 11.55 -6.59
C GLY A 348 13.96 12.06 -5.25
N ASP A 349 15.27 12.07 -5.07
CA ASP A 349 15.89 12.49 -3.80
C ASP A 349 15.49 13.93 -3.42
N LEU A 350 15.15 14.13 -2.15
CA LEU A 350 14.62 15.40 -1.63
C LEU A 350 15.58 16.59 -1.83
N PHE A 351 16.88 16.33 -1.77
CA PHE A 351 17.90 17.37 -1.76
C PHE A 351 18.55 17.60 -3.13
N ILE A 352 18.21 16.79 -4.10
CA ILE A 352 18.68 16.92 -5.46
C ILE A 352 17.50 17.41 -6.30
N ASN A 353 17.64 18.54 -7.00
CA ASN A 353 16.73 18.92 -8.07
C ASN A 353 16.86 17.89 -9.19
N GLY A 354 16.67 16.64 -8.84
CA GLY A 354 17.05 15.54 -9.66
C GLY A 354 15.93 14.56 -9.86
N ASP A 355 16.14 13.85 -10.91
CA ASP A 355 15.33 12.78 -11.43
C ASP A 355 15.85 11.42 -10.94
N VAL A 356 16.70 11.37 -9.90
CA VAL A 356 17.44 10.19 -9.48
C VAL A 356 17.42 10.00 -7.96
N ASN A 357 17.45 8.76 -7.52
CA ASN A 357 17.57 8.32 -6.14
C ASN A 357 19.01 7.94 -5.78
N CYS A 358 19.30 7.74 -4.49
CA CYS A 358 20.65 7.54 -3.96
C CYS A 358 21.36 6.27 -4.49
N ASP A 359 20.65 5.35 -5.11
CA ASP A 359 21.15 4.14 -5.79
C ASP A 359 21.23 4.29 -7.31
N GLY A 360 20.93 5.48 -7.85
CA GLY A 360 20.89 5.75 -9.29
C GLY A 360 19.58 5.40 -9.98
N THR A 361 18.61 4.82 -9.28
CA THR A 361 17.27 4.59 -9.82
C THR A 361 16.61 5.95 -10.13
N PRO A 362 16.02 6.15 -11.32
CA PRO A 362 15.32 7.40 -11.60
C PRO A 362 14.11 7.57 -10.67
N ARG A 363 13.64 8.81 -10.48
CA ARG A 363 12.34 9.04 -9.85
C ARG A 363 11.26 8.26 -10.58
N GLY A 364 10.26 7.73 -9.85
CA GLY A 364 9.26 6.88 -10.46
C GLY A 364 8.44 6.11 -9.44
N TYR A 365 7.79 5.07 -9.89
CA TYR A 365 6.89 4.25 -9.10
C TYR A 365 6.84 2.83 -9.67
N ALA A 366 6.37 1.87 -8.88
CA ALA A 366 6.11 0.54 -9.41
C ALA A 366 4.69 0.47 -10.00
N VAL A 367 4.55 -0.26 -11.10
CA VAL A 367 3.27 -0.72 -11.64
C VAL A 367 3.19 -2.21 -11.41
N VAL A 368 2.15 -2.65 -10.71
CA VAL A 368 1.91 -4.06 -10.41
C VAL A 368 0.62 -4.49 -11.09
N GLU A 369 0.69 -5.52 -11.90
CA GLU A 369 -0.45 -6.11 -12.59
C GLU A 369 -0.84 -7.41 -11.89
N VAL A 370 -2.08 -7.49 -11.42
CA VAL A 370 -2.64 -8.64 -10.70
C VAL A 370 -3.56 -9.42 -11.64
N ASP A 371 -3.36 -10.74 -11.71
CA ASP A 371 -4.22 -11.68 -12.43
C ASP A 371 -4.50 -12.91 -11.54
N GLY A 372 -5.65 -12.93 -10.91
CA GLY A 372 -6.01 -13.90 -9.88
C GLY A 372 -5.12 -13.77 -8.65
N GLU A 373 -4.28 -14.78 -8.39
CA GLU A 373 -3.32 -14.78 -7.30
C GLU A 373 -1.89 -14.43 -7.74
N ARG A 374 -1.68 -14.14 -9.01
CA ARG A 374 -0.35 -13.85 -9.57
C ARG A 374 -0.15 -12.36 -9.72
N LEU A 375 1.04 -11.90 -9.36
CA LEU A 375 1.49 -10.53 -9.55
C LEU A 375 2.64 -10.52 -10.55
N SER A 376 2.58 -9.56 -11.48
CA SER A 376 3.71 -9.12 -12.29
C SER A 376 3.96 -7.64 -12.07
N TRP A 377 5.17 -7.17 -12.27
CA TRP A 377 5.52 -5.79 -11.96
C TRP A 377 6.65 -5.27 -12.84
N TYR A 378 6.72 -3.95 -12.92
CA TYR A 378 7.87 -3.24 -13.48
C TYR A 378 8.02 -1.88 -12.79
N TYR A 379 9.23 -1.37 -12.77
CA TYR A 379 9.48 0.01 -12.34
C TYR A 379 9.19 0.96 -13.49
N LYS A 380 8.45 2.03 -13.25
CA LYS A 380 8.10 3.06 -14.23
C LYS A 380 8.80 4.36 -13.86
N PRO A 381 9.88 4.75 -14.57
CA PRO A 381 10.47 6.08 -14.41
C PRO A 381 9.44 7.17 -14.75
N ALA A 382 9.25 8.14 -13.86
CA ALA A 382 8.37 9.28 -14.14
C ALA A 382 8.96 10.13 -15.26
N GLY A 383 8.18 10.35 -16.32
CA GLY A 383 8.64 10.98 -17.56
C GLY A 383 9.37 10.05 -18.53
N GLY A 384 9.73 8.83 -18.08
CA GLY A 384 10.39 7.80 -18.90
C GLY A 384 9.42 6.81 -19.53
N LYS A 385 9.95 5.88 -20.33
CA LYS A 385 9.19 4.76 -20.88
C LYS A 385 9.26 3.52 -20.00
N ARG A 386 8.32 2.57 -20.17
CA ARG A 386 8.32 1.28 -19.47
C ARG A 386 9.61 0.47 -19.72
N ASP A 387 10.13 0.51 -20.93
CA ASP A 387 11.32 -0.22 -21.34
C ASP A 387 12.64 0.37 -20.83
N MET A 388 12.61 1.55 -20.22
CA MET A 388 13.76 2.16 -19.57
C MET A 388 14.00 1.49 -18.21
N GLN A 389 14.72 0.37 -18.20
CA GLN A 389 14.99 -0.41 -16.97
C GLN A 389 16.47 -0.40 -16.55
N MET A 390 17.33 0.35 -17.24
CA MET A 390 18.75 0.42 -16.91
C MET A 390 19.40 1.72 -17.37
N ARG A 391 20.56 2.02 -16.77
CA ARG A 391 21.50 3.06 -17.20
C ARG A 391 22.87 2.47 -17.38
N LEU A 392 23.54 2.79 -18.51
CA LEU A 392 24.85 2.28 -18.84
C LEU A 392 25.93 3.35 -18.63
N TYR A 393 27.12 2.89 -18.27
CA TYR A 393 28.29 3.70 -18.03
C TYR A 393 29.46 3.19 -18.84
N ALA A 394 29.99 4.03 -19.71
CA ALA A 394 31.18 3.73 -20.52
C ALA A 394 32.44 3.59 -19.66
N PRO A 395 33.47 2.86 -20.13
CA PRO A 395 34.80 2.85 -19.53
C PRO A 395 35.35 4.26 -19.32
N GLY A 396 36.05 4.46 -18.22
CA GLY A 396 36.63 5.76 -17.84
C GLY A 396 35.69 6.65 -17.00
N ARG A 397 34.38 6.54 -17.15
CA ARG A 397 33.42 7.33 -16.36
C ARG A 397 33.44 6.96 -14.86
N THR A 398 33.90 5.75 -14.55
CA THR A 398 33.93 5.21 -13.19
C THR A 398 35.36 5.00 -12.68
N ASN A 399 36.37 5.62 -13.30
CA ASN A 399 37.78 5.32 -13.10
C ASN A 399 38.12 3.81 -13.28
N SER A 400 37.35 3.11 -14.15
CA SER A 400 37.46 1.69 -14.42
C SER A 400 37.47 1.46 -15.94
N ALA A 401 38.15 0.42 -16.39
CA ALA A 401 38.11 -0.03 -17.78
C ALA A 401 36.81 -0.78 -18.14
N CYS A 402 35.93 -1.06 -17.15
CA CYS A 402 34.72 -1.81 -17.38
C CYS A 402 33.55 -0.92 -17.86
N VAL A 403 32.64 -1.51 -18.61
CA VAL A 403 31.27 -1.05 -18.79
C VAL A 403 30.50 -1.45 -17.54
N TYR A 404 29.68 -0.54 -17.02
CA TYR A 404 28.73 -0.82 -15.95
C TYR A 404 27.30 -0.65 -16.43
N ALA A 405 26.40 -1.46 -15.88
CA ALA A 405 24.97 -1.35 -16.08
C ALA A 405 24.26 -1.32 -14.70
N ASN A 406 23.54 -0.25 -14.43
CA ASN A 406 22.61 -0.17 -13.29
C ASN A 406 21.24 -0.62 -13.80
N VAL A 407 20.77 -1.82 -13.39
CA VAL A 407 19.52 -2.46 -13.84
C VAL A 407 18.55 -2.48 -12.67
N TRP A 408 17.87 -1.36 -12.43
CA TRP A 408 17.16 -1.09 -11.17
C TRP A 408 15.98 -2.01 -10.86
N GLY A 409 15.31 -2.61 -11.84
CA GLY A 409 14.25 -3.61 -11.63
C GLY A 409 14.73 -5.04 -11.41
N TYR A 410 16.05 -5.28 -11.44
CA TYR A 410 16.62 -6.63 -11.42
C TYR A 410 16.32 -7.37 -10.11
N ASP A 411 15.86 -8.61 -10.23
CA ASP A 411 15.81 -9.59 -9.14
C ASP A 411 16.45 -10.93 -9.59
N THR A 412 16.64 -11.85 -8.64
CA THR A 412 17.35 -13.12 -8.91
C THR A 412 16.60 -14.10 -9.82
N ALA A 413 15.35 -13.81 -10.18
CA ALA A 413 14.57 -14.61 -11.13
C ALA A 413 14.65 -14.08 -12.57
N TRP A 414 15.32 -12.96 -12.79
CA TRP A 414 15.63 -12.45 -14.14
C TRP A 414 16.70 -13.30 -14.82
N SER A 415 16.79 -13.20 -16.14
CA SER A 415 17.89 -13.81 -16.89
C SER A 415 19.25 -13.23 -16.49
N ALA A 416 20.32 -13.86 -16.94
CA ALA A 416 21.63 -13.22 -16.89
C ALA A 416 21.60 -11.87 -17.61
N VAL A 417 22.30 -10.87 -17.05
CA VAL A 417 22.55 -9.60 -17.73
C VAL A 417 23.70 -9.82 -18.69
N GLU A 418 23.47 -9.58 -19.97
CA GLU A 418 24.42 -9.89 -21.05
C GLU A 418 24.95 -8.62 -21.71
N TRP A 419 26.24 -8.59 -21.96
CA TRP A 419 26.91 -7.64 -22.84
C TRP A 419 27.04 -8.21 -24.24
N ILE A 420 26.58 -7.48 -25.24
CA ILE A 420 26.69 -7.83 -26.66
C ILE A 420 27.62 -6.81 -27.33
N PRO A 421 28.85 -7.20 -27.77
CA PRO A 421 29.79 -6.29 -28.40
C PRO A 421 29.24 -5.68 -29.69
N ALA A 422 29.58 -4.42 -29.98
CA ALA A 422 29.17 -3.74 -31.22
C ALA A 422 29.78 -4.40 -32.48
N SER A 423 30.92 -5.08 -32.36
CA SER A 423 31.54 -5.85 -33.45
C SER A 423 30.72 -7.08 -33.88
N GLY A 424 29.66 -7.44 -33.17
CA GLY A 424 28.84 -8.63 -33.44
C GLY A 424 29.42 -9.93 -32.85
N GLY A 425 30.27 -9.82 -31.83
CA GLY A 425 30.81 -10.97 -31.11
C GLY A 425 29.75 -11.70 -30.25
N GLN A 426 30.17 -12.80 -29.61
CA GLN A 426 29.34 -13.59 -28.74
C GLN A 426 28.94 -12.77 -27.49
N ALA A 427 27.69 -12.90 -27.04
CA ALA A 427 27.22 -12.28 -25.81
C ALA A 427 28.01 -12.81 -24.59
N VAL A 428 28.34 -11.90 -23.66
CA VAL A 428 29.09 -12.19 -22.44
C VAL A 428 28.25 -11.86 -21.23
N THR A 429 28.13 -12.79 -20.30
CA THR A 429 27.42 -12.53 -19.02
C THR A 429 28.19 -11.49 -18.22
N MET A 430 27.50 -10.44 -17.80
CA MET A 430 28.06 -9.41 -16.93
C MET A 430 28.12 -9.90 -15.48
N GLU A 431 29.18 -9.53 -14.78
CA GLU A 431 29.36 -9.83 -13.36
C GLU A 431 28.53 -8.88 -12.50
N ARG A 432 27.70 -9.42 -11.60
CA ARG A 432 26.99 -8.62 -10.59
C ARG A 432 27.99 -8.08 -9.56
N THR A 433 27.92 -6.79 -9.26
CA THR A 433 28.82 -6.13 -8.31
C THR A 433 28.05 -5.18 -7.41
N GLN A 434 28.59 -4.88 -6.24
CA GLN A 434 28.07 -3.84 -5.37
C GLN A 434 28.90 -2.58 -5.51
N ARG A 435 28.26 -1.48 -5.83
CA ARG A 435 28.86 -0.14 -5.82
C ARG A 435 27.78 0.92 -5.81
N THR A 436 28.17 2.14 -5.51
CA THR A 436 27.39 3.36 -5.69
C THR A 436 27.19 3.70 -7.16
N ASP A 437 26.13 4.41 -7.48
CA ASP A 437 25.82 4.76 -8.87
C ASP A 437 26.67 5.97 -9.34
N PRO A 438 27.36 5.85 -10.49
CA PRO A 438 28.24 6.92 -10.99
C PRO A 438 27.49 8.22 -11.33
N TYR A 439 26.27 8.14 -11.82
CA TYR A 439 25.49 9.35 -12.14
C TYR A 439 25.08 10.10 -10.87
N TYR A 440 24.68 9.38 -9.83
CA TYR A 440 24.36 9.99 -8.55
C TYR A 440 25.59 10.66 -7.93
N GLU A 441 26.77 10.01 -7.97
CA GLU A 441 28.02 10.59 -7.52
C GLU A 441 28.40 11.87 -8.28
N GLU A 442 28.23 11.86 -9.62
CA GLU A 442 28.47 13.03 -10.47
C GLU A 442 27.56 14.19 -10.11
N VAL A 443 26.27 13.94 -9.86
CA VAL A 443 25.31 14.97 -9.46
C VAL A 443 25.72 15.56 -8.10
N LEU A 444 26.09 14.74 -7.12
CA LEU A 444 26.58 15.25 -5.82
C LEU A 444 27.85 16.08 -5.97
N ALA A 445 28.77 15.69 -6.86
CA ALA A 445 30.02 16.43 -7.09
C ALA A 445 29.80 17.84 -7.65
N THR A 446 28.61 18.17 -8.17
CA THR A 446 28.22 19.54 -8.55
C THR A 446 27.94 20.46 -7.36
N GLY A 447 27.97 19.94 -6.13
CA GLY A 447 27.63 20.66 -4.92
C GLY A 447 26.12 20.69 -4.59
N VAL A 448 25.33 19.93 -5.31
CA VAL A 448 23.91 19.73 -4.99
C VAL A 448 23.81 18.92 -3.69
N ARG A 449 22.96 19.37 -2.78
CA ARG A 449 22.70 18.65 -1.53
C ARG A 449 21.82 17.42 -1.81
N GLY A 450 22.31 16.26 -1.44
CA GLY A 450 21.62 14.97 -1.59
C GLY A 450 21.90 14.03 -0.45
N GLY A 451 21.24 12.88 -0.45
CA GLY A 451 21.50 11.79 0.48
C GLY A 451 22.86 11.12 0.23
N THR A 452 23.27 10.25 1.13
CA THR A 452 24.49 9.46 0.95
C THR A 452 24.32 8.45 -0.19
N PRO A 453 25.27 8.37 -1.15
CA PRO A 453 25.24 7.34 -2.19
C PRO A 453 25.17 5.95 -1.58
N THR A 454 24.23 5.15 -2.06
CA THR A 454 23.99 3.80 -1.52
C THR A 454 24.53 2.74 -2.47
N ASN A 455 25.25 1.75 -1.93
CA ASN A 455 25.64 0.59 -2.71
C ASN A 455 24.40 -0.17 -3.18
N THR A 456 24.27 -0.29 -4.49
CA THR A 456 23.14 -1.02 -5.08
C THR A 456 23.49 -2.49 -5.33
N TRP A 457 22.48 -3.35 -5.24
CA TRP A 457 22.54 -4.78 -5.53
C TRP A 457 22.27 -5.12 -7.01
N HIS A 458 21.88 -4.15 -7.81
CA HIS A 458 21.49 -4.30 -9.21
C HIS A 458 22.50 -3.63 -10.16
N MET A 459 23.78 -3.51 -9.73
CA MET A 459 24.88 -3.07 -10.58
C MET A 459 25.61 -4.27 -11.19
N PHE A 460 25.94 -4.18 -12.48
CA PHE A 460 26.64 -5.18 -13.25
C PHE A 460 27.84 -4.57 -13.95
N ARG A 461 28.89 -5.37 -14.19
CA ARG A 461 30.09 -4.94 -14.91
C ARG A 461 30.57 -5.97 -15.90
N VAL A 462 31.28 -5.52 -16.94
CA VAL A 462 32.01 -6.34 -17.89
C VAL A 462 33.25 -5.61 -18.38
N ASP A 463 34.35 -6.33 -18.59
CA ASP A 463 35.51 -5.81 -19.34
C ASP A 463 35.16 -5.88 -20.83
N PRO A 464 35.05 -4.74 -21.55
CA PRO A 464 34.72 -4.74 -22.96
C PRO A 464 35.93 -5.07 -23.88
N GLY A 465 37.13 -5.24 -23.30
CA GLY A 465 38.36 -5.46 -24.08
C GLY A 465 38.65 -4.32 -25.04
N SER A 466 38.81 -4.65 -26.35
CA SER A 466 39.08 -3.67 -27.41
C SER A 466 37.82 -2.99 -27.98
N GLU A 467 36.66 -3.39 -27.57
CA GLU A 467 35.38 -2.79 -28.04
C GLU A 467 35.27 -1.31 -27.72
N ARG A 468 34.56 -0.57 -28.56
CA ARG A 468 34.26 0.85 -28.39
C ARG A 468 32.77 1.12 -28.28
N GLY A 469 31.99 0.09 -28.04
CA GLY A 469 30.54 0.15 -27.85
C GLY A 469 29.91 -1.22 -27.79
N GLY A 470 28.65 -1.26 -27.41
CA GLY A 470 27.87 -2.47 -27.35
C GLY A 470 26.52 -2.23 -26.72
N MET A 471 25.81 -3.31 -26.46
CA MET A 471 24.48 -3.32 -25.93
C MET A 471 24.42 -4.23 -24.70
N VAL A 472 23.68 -3.79 -23.68
CA VAL A 472 23.30 -4.64 -22.55
C VAL A 472 21.88 -5.11 -22.75
N ARG A 473 21.66 -6.41 -22.56
CA ARG A 473 20.35 -7.07 -22.65
C ARG A 473 20.06 -7.88 -21.40
N VAL A 474 18.79 -7.85 -20.97
CA VAL A 474 18.30 -8.67 -19.85
C VAL A 474 16.81 -8.97 -20.07
N THR A 475 16.35 -10.13 -19.62
CA THR A 475 14.93 -10.52 -19.66
C THR A 475 14.41 -10.69 -18.24
N ASP A 476 13.28 -10.06 -17.93
CA ASP A 476 12.64 -10.19 -16.62
C ASP A 476 11.96 -11.56 -16.44
N SER A 477 11.49 -11.82 -15.23
CA SER A 477 10.80 -13.08 -14.89
C SER A 477 9.43 -13.23 -15.55
N PHE A 478 8.96 -12.21 -16.29
CA PHE A 478 7.68 -12.19 -17.00
C PHE A 478 7.84 -12.32 -18.51
N GLY A 479 9.10 -12.42 -19.00
CA GLY A 479 9.43 -12.60 -20.42
C GLY A 479 9.63 -11.30 -21.21
N HIS A 480 9.66 -10.12 -20.55
CA HIS A 480 9.99 -8.87 -21.22
C HIS A 480 11.50 -8.70 -21.31
N THR A 481 11.99 -8.40 -22.50
CA THR A 481 13.42 -8.15 -22.75
C THR A 481 13.68 -6.65 -22.81
N TYR A 482 14.69 -6.20 -22.09
CA TYR A 482 15.14 -4.82 -22.02
C TYR A 482 16.54 -4.71 -22.61
N GLU A 483 16.75 -3.69 -23.43
CA GLU A 483 18.02 -3.45 -24.12
C GLU A 483 18.43 -1.98 -24.02
N SER A 484 19.72 -1.74 -23.84
CA SER A 484 20.29 -0.41 -23.86
C SER A 484 21.68 -0.45 -24.47
N SER A 485 22.08 0.59 -25.20
CA SER A 485 23.37 0.64 -25.89
C SER A 485 24.24 1.76 -25.36
N VAL A 486 25.56 1.56 -25.39
CA VAL A 486 26.57 2.55 -25.05
C VAL A 486 27.73 2.50 -26.02
N SER A 487 28.30 3.68 -26.30
CA SER A 487 29.54 3.81 -27.14
C SER A 487 30.44 4.89 -26.53
N TRP A 488 31.75 4.79 -26.78
CA TRP A 488 32.78 5.71 -26.29
C TRP A 488 33.97 5.84 -27.24
#